data_82e3f265cda9f57ea1dbfe98c43e8fb2
#
_entry.id   82e3f265cda9f57ea1dbfe98c43e8fb2
#
_cell.length_a   1.000
_cell.length_b   1.000
_cell.length_c   1.000
_cell.angle_alpha   90.00
_cell.angle_beta   90.00
_cell.angle_gamma   90.00
#
_symmetry.space_group_name_H-M   'P 1'
#
loop_
_entity.id
_entity.type
_entity.pdbx_description
1 polymer ?
#
loop_
_entity_poly.entity_id
_entity_poly.type
_entity_poly.pdbx_seq_one_letter_code
_entity_poly.pdbx_strand_id
1 'polypeptide(L)'
;MILIPTHYSVLEHVRKLEVQASHEEQLYHILDIYLKLFPTRNAFLFRYSPLGYLGEGIIQLTSTQLIHIREIRDDIRALPIIHSAIKEREAKYCSGIEHLKQISSRYVFPSNIDSMLVVPICFGTVVVGYICSTEFQEGVVFDEKTLSSLSLYGKLVGKYLHSSIENDTPTSLSKRELEVMKRISQGESTKEMADSMNISELTVKQYVKTAIKKLGANNRSHAVGELFRTGILS
;
A
#
# COMPACT_ATOMS: atom_id res chain seq x y z
N MET A 1 7.70 25.60 15.08
CA MET A 1 8.21 24.26 15.44
C MET A 1 7.39 23.26 14.67
N ILE A 2 7.99 22.59 13.67
CA ILE A 2 7.29 21.60 12.84
C ILE A 2 7.04 20.38 13.74
N LEU A 3 5.78 20.05 13.99
CA LEU A 3 5.40 18.87 14.77
C LEU A 3 5.63 17.62 13.91
N ILE A 4 6.64 16.81 14.28
CA ILE A 4 6.86 15.50 13.69
C ILE A 4 5.73 14.57 14.14
N PRO A 5 4.99 13.92 13.24
CA PRO A 5 3.89 13.03 13.61
C PRO A 5 4.44 11.84 14.40
N THR A 6 3.83 11.56 15.53
CA THR A 6 4.13 10.34 16.30
C THR A 6 3.53 9.12 15.57
N HIS A 7 4.06 7.92 15.83
CA HIS A 7 3.49 6.67 15.32
C HIS A 7 1.99 6.53 15.66
N TYR A 8 1.58 7.00 16.84
CA TYR A 8 0.17 7.00 17.25
C TYR A 8 -0.68 7.91 16.36
N SER A 9 -0.20 9.13 16.06
CA SER A 9 -0.89 10.07 15.17
C SER A 9 -1.04 9.50 13.76
N VAL A 10 -0.01 8.84 13.23
CA VAL A 10 -0.07 8.18 11.91
C VAL A 10 -1.13 7.09 11.90
N LEU A 11 -1.15 6.22 12.92
CA LEU A 11 -2.14 5.15 13.07
C LEU A 11 -3.57 5.70 13.13
N GLU A 12 -3.79 6.77 13.91
CA GLU A 12 -5.11 7.37 14.07
C GLU A 12 -5.64 7.95 12.76
N HIS A 13 -4.80 8.63 11.98
CA HIS A 13 -5.22 9.25 10.72
C HIS A 13 -5.49 8.20 9.63
N VAL A 14 -4.65 7.17 9.51
CA VAL A 14 -4.87 6.11 8.52
C VAL A 14 -6.12 5.28 8.85
N ARG A 15 -6.47 5.10 10.13
CA ARG A 15 -7.72 4.43 10.54
C ARG A 15 -8.99 5.18 10.13
N LYS A 16 -8.90 6.49 9.88
CA LYS A 16 -10.04 7.31 9.42
C LYS A 16 -10.29 7.19 7.91
N LEU A 17 -9.43 6.47 7.16
CA LEU A 17 -9.66 6.18 5.76
C LEU A 17 -10.92 5.31 5.63
N GLU A 18 -11.93 5.81 4.94
CA GLU A 18 -13.20 5.12 4.75
C GLU A 18 -13.06 4.05 3.65
N VAL A 19 -13.41 2.81 3.99
CA VAL A 19 -13.33 1.67 3.07
C VAL A 19 -14.41 1.73 1.96
N GLN A 20 -15.42 2.60 2.10
CA GLN A 20 -16.57 2.70 1.17
C GLN A 20 -16.41 3.80 0.10
N ALA A 21 -15.29 4.53 0.08
CA ALA A 21 -15.01 5.52 -0.94
C ALA A 21 -14.65 4.84 -2.29
N SER A 22 -14.91 5.52 -3.40
CA SER A 22 -14.43 5.07 -4.71
C SER A 22 -12.90 4.93 -4.70
N HIS A 23 -12.35 4.11 -5.59
CA HIS A 23 -10.89 3.91 -5.65
C HIS A 23 -10.13 5.23 -5.82
N GLU A 24 -10.64 6.15 -6.62
CA GLU A 24 -10.03 7.46 -6.84
C GLU A 24 -10.07 8.34 -5.58
N GLU A 25 -11.19 8.36 -4.86
CA GLU A 25 -11.30 9.04 -3.57
C GLU A 25 -10.37 8.46 -2.52
N GLN A 26 -10.18 7.14 -2.51
CA GLN A 26 -9.23 6.48 -1.61
C GLN A 26 -7.80 6.97 -1.87
N LEU A 27 -7.38 7.02 -3.14
CA LEU A 27 -6.04 7.52 -3.51
C LEU A 27 -5.86 8.99 -3.14
N TYR A 28 -6.89 9.81 -3.35
CA TYR A 28 -6.88 11.21 -2.92
C TYR A 28 -6.72 11.33 -1.41
N HIS A 29 -7.52 10.63 -0.62
CA HIS A 29 -7.46 10.68 0.85
C HIS A 29 -6.11 10.21 1.40
N ILE A 30 -5.48 9.22 0.78
CA ILE A 30 -4.12 8.78 1.12
C ILE A 30 -3.16 9.97 0.98
N LEU A 31 -3.14 10.66 -0.15
CA LEU A 31 -2.22 11.79 -0.34
C LEU A 31 -2.59 13.00 0.51
N ASP A 32 -3.87 13.28 0.74
CA ASP A 32 -4.34 14.37 1.59
C ASP A 32 -3.89 14.18 3.05
N ILE A 33 -4.05 12.97 3.60
CA ILE A 33 -3.53 12.63 4.94
C ILE A 33 -2.01 12.74 4.99
N TYR A 34 -1.32 12.28 3.95
CA TYR A 34 0.13 12.40 3.87
C TYR A 34 0.60 13.86 3.94
N LEU A 35 -0.01 14.76 3.15
CA LEU A 35 0.33 16.19 3.15
C LEU A 35 -0.03 16.89 4.47
N LYS A 36 -1.07 16.42 5.17
CA LYS A 36 -1.45 16.95 6.49
C LYS A 36 -0.53 16.49 7.62
N LEU A 37 -0.03 15.27 7.53
CA LEU A 37 0.82 14.68 8.57
C LEU A 37 2.29 15.08 8.46
N PHE A 38 2.80 15.17 7.23
CA PHE A 38 4.23 15.34 7.00
C PHE A 38 4.53 16.72 6.40
N PRO A 39 5.72 17.28 6.63
CA PRO A 39 6.08 18.63 6.20
C PRO A 39 6.43 18.69 4.71
N THR A 40 5.57 18.14 3.86
CA THR A 40 5.65 18.12 2.40
C THR A 40 4.61 19.07 1.80
N ARG A 41 4.87 19.66 0.63
CA ARG A 41 3.95 20.55 -0.09
C ARG A 41 3.35 19.90 -1.33
N ASN A 42 3.96 18.83 -1.82
CA ASN A 42 3.45 18.01 -2.92
C ASN A 42 3.60 16.53 -2.61
N ALA A 43 2.81 15.71 -3.28
CA ALA A 43 2.89 14.27 -3.21
C ALA A 43 2.55 13.65 -4.57
N PHE A 44 3.43 12.82 -5.09
CA PHE A 44 3.26 12.06 -6.33
C PHE A 44 3.08 10.59 -5.97
N LEU A 45 1.98 9.99 -6.35
CA LEU A 45 1.71 8.57 -6.13
C LEU A 45 2.04 7.76 -7.38
N PHE A 46 2.84 6.73 -7.20
CA PHE A 46 3.25 5.80 -8.25
C PHE A 46 2.85 4.37 -7.91
N ARG A 47 2.43 3.62 -8.92
CA ARG A 47 2.37 2.17 -8.88
C ARG A 47 3.76 1.60 -9.18
N TYR A 48 4.11 0.50 -8.52
CA TYR A 48 5.34 -0.23 -8.79
C TYR A 48 5.06 -1.63 -9.31
N SER A 49 5.72 -2.01 -10.40
CA SER A 49 5.72 -3.38 -10.93
C SER A 49 7.13 -3.99 -10.81
N PRO A 50 7.31 -5.03 -9.99
CA PRO A 50 8.61 -5.69 -9.86
C PRO A 50 9.04 -6.46 -11.13
N LEU A 51 8.09 -6.86 -11.99
CA LEU A 51 8.40 -7.62 -13.22
C LEU A 51 9.28 -6.86 -14.21
N GLY A 52 9.18 -5.52 -14.24
CA GLY A 52 9.98 -4.69 -15.13
C GLY A 52 10.72 -3.57 -14.40
N TYR A 53 10.74 -3.59 -13.07
CA TYR A 53 11.23 -2.46 -12.25
C TYR A 53 10.56 -1.14 -12.63
N LEU A 54 9.30 -1.22 -13.07
CA LEU A 54 8.57 -0.09 -13.63
C LEU A 54 7.84 0.69 -12.54
N GLY A 55 8.14 1.99 -12.44
CA GLY A 55 7.33 2.98 -11.76
C GLY A 55 6.37 3.64 -12.73
N GLU A 56 5.09 3.69 -12.41
CA GLU A 56 4.04 4.32 -13.22
C GLU A 56 3.27 5.33 -12.38
N GLY A 57 3.23 6.59 -12.83
CA GLY A 57 2.51 7.65 -12.17
C GLY A 57 1.00 7.40 -12.13
N ILE A 58 0.35 7.76 -11.04
CA ILE A 58 -1.10 7.68 -10.90
C ILE A 58 -1.66 9.08 -10.78
N ILE A 59 -1.40 9.74 -9.66
CA ILE A 59 -1.87 11.11 -9.35
C ILE A 59 -0.77 11.90 -8.64
N GLN A 60 -0.84 13.21 -8.80
CA GLN A 60 -0.11 14.21 -8.04
C GLN A 60 -1.12 15.04 -7.25
N LEU A 61 -0.84 15.29 -5.99
CA LEU A 61 -1.59 16.19 -5.13
C LEU A 61 -0.68 17.31 -4.62
N THR A 62 -1.17 18.54 -4.75
CA THR A 62 -0.61 19.74 -4.11
C THR A 62 -1.68 20.38 -3.23
N SER A 63 -1.37 21.47 -2.54
CA SER A 63 -2.38 22.23 -1.76
C SER A 63 -3.50 22.81 -2.62
N THR A 64 -3.32 22.93 -3.93
CA THR A 64 -4.23 23.67 -4.85
C THR A 64 -4.91 22.78 -5.88
N GLN A 65 -4.33 21.64 -6.24
CA GLN A 65 -4.88 20.81 -7.32
C GLN A 65 -4.46 19.34 -7.23
N LEU A 66 -5.28 18.49 -7.82
CA LEU A 66 -5.01 17.09 -8.11
C LEU A 66 -4.86 16.92 -9.62
N ILE A 67 -3.80 16.23 -10.04
CA ILE A 67 -3.49 16.00 -11.47
C ILE A 67 -3.22 14.51 -11.66
N HIS A 68 -3.72 13.92 -12.77
CA HIS A 68 -3.31 12.60 -13.21
C HIS A 68 -1.96 12.67 -13.93
N ILE A 69 -1.06 11.75 -13.59
CA ILE A 69 0.33 11.71 -14.11
C ILE A 69 0.65 10.35 -14.75
N ARG A 70 -0.33 9.72 -15.39
CA ARG A 70 -0.23 8.36 -15.97
C ARG A 70 0.76 8.25 -17.14
N GLU A 71 1.16 9.36 -17.72
CA GLU A 71 2.20 9.45 -18.76
C GLU A 71 3.62 9.25 -18.22
N ILE A 72 3.83 9.42 -16.91
CA ILE A 72 5.13 9.23 -16.29
C ILE A 72 5.36 7.74 -16.07
N ARG A 73 6.34 7.19 -16.77
CA ARG A 73 6.75 5.78 -16.66
C ARG A 73 8.26 5.66 -16.69
N ASP A 74 8.83 5.08 -15.65
CA ASP A 74 10.27 5.02 -15.49
C ASP A 74 10.75 3.66 -14.98
N ASP A 75 11.94 3.25 -15.45
CA ASP A 75 12.69 2.17 -14.84
C ASP A 75 13.32 2.69 -13.54
N ILE A 76 12.83 2.25 -12.41
CA ILE A 76 13.28 2.74 -11.10
C ILE A 76 14.76 2.46 -10.82
N ARG A 77 15.40 1.52 -11.56
CA ARG A 77 16.85 1.25 -11.42
C ARG A 77 17.69 2.43 -11.89
N ALA A 78 17.13 3.28 -12.76
CA ALA A 78 17.75 4.53 -13.17
C ALA A 78 17.61 5.67 -12.13
N LEU A 79 16.86 5.42 -11.04
CA LEU A 79 16.58 6.37 -9.96
C LEU A 79 17.03 5.77 -8.62
N PRO A 80 18.33 5.89 -8.25
CA PRO A 80 18.94 5.17 -7.13
C PRO A 80 18.22 5.33 -5.79
N ILE A 81 17.70 6.54 -5.47
CA ILE A 81 16.97 6.75 -4.23
C ILE A 81 15.64 5.96 -4.20
N ILE A 82 14.91 5.92 -5.31
CA ILE A 82 13.65 5.16 -5.42
C ILE A 82 13.96 3.66 -5.33
N HIS A 83 14.96 3.21 -6.06
CA HIS A 83 15.39 1.81 -6.03
C HIS A 83 15.81 1.37 -4.63
N SER A 84 16.60 2.19 -3.90
CA SER A 84 17.01 1.93 -2.52
C SER A 84 15.81 1.88 -1.58
N ALA A 85 14.91 2.86 -1.64
CA ALA A 85 13.70 2.90 -0.81
C ALA A 85 12.82 1.66 -1.02
N ILE A 86 12.62 1.23 -2.27
CA ILE A 86 11.84 0.03 -2.61
C ILE A 86 12.54 -1.25 -2.12
N LYS A 87 13.85 -1.38 -2.33
CA LYS A 87 14.64 -2.54 -1.93
C LYS A 87 14.64 -2.73 -0.41
N GLU A 88 14.84 -1.64 0.33
CA GLU A 88 14.92 -1.65 1.79
C GLU A 88 13.53 -1.57 2.45
N ARG A 89 12.49 -1.18 1.70
CA ARG A 89 11.12 -0.97 2.19
C ARG A 89 11.05 0.08 3.30
N GLU A 90 11.88 1.11 3.16
CA GLU A 90 12.02 2.22 4.10
C GLU A 90 11.97 3.56 3.38
N ALA A 91 11.44 4.57 4.04
CA ALA A 91 11.46 5.92 3.51
C ALA A 91 12.89 6.44 3.42
N LYS A 92 13.22 7.12 2.31
CA LYS A 92 14.52 7.71 2.05
C LYS A 92 14.37 9.17 1.66
N TYR A 93 15.31 9.98 2.13
CA TYR A 93 15.42 11.39 1.78
C TYR A 93 16.83 11.68 1.27
N CYS A 94 16.94 12.48 0.22
CA CYS A 94 18.21 13.02 -0.25
C CYS A 94 18.08 14.49 -0.63
N SER A 95 19.16 15.25 -0.49
CA SER A 95 19.22 16.68 -0.82
C SER A 95 20.60 17.10 -1.32
N GLY A 96 20.68 18.23 -2.02
CA GLY A 96 21.92 18.82 -2.48
C GLY A 96 22.73 17.93 -3.42
N ILE A 97 24.04 17.84 -3.20
CA ILE A 97 24.99 17.05 -4.03
C ILE A 97 24.62 15.56 -4.06
N GLU A 98 24.10 15.02 -2.97
CA GLU A 98 23.63 13.63 -2.92
C GLU A 98 22.43 13.42 -3.83
N HIS A 99 21.49 14.37 -3.89
CA HIS A 99 20.38 14.34 -4.81
C HIS A 99 20.87 14.32 -6.27
N LEU A 100 21.81 15.20 -6.64
CA LEU A 100 22.37 15.25 -7.99
C LEU A 100 23.06 13.93 -8.41
N LYS A 101 23.70 13.22 -7.47
CA LYS A 101 24.28 11.90 -7.72
C LYS A 101 23.24 10.79 -7.88
N GLN A 102 22.03 11.01 -7.39
CA GLN A 102 20.92 10.05 -7.36
C GLN A 102 19.97 10.19 -8.57
N ILE A 103 20.17 11.23 -9.41
CA ILE A 103 19.39 11.43 -10.63
C ILE A 103 20.16 10.84 -11.81
N SER A 104 19.49 10.00 -12.59
CA SER A 104 20.01 9.57 -13.88
C SER A 104 20.03 10.75 -14.85
N SER A 105 21.08 10.85 -15.66
CA SER A 105 21.24 11.88 -16.71
C SER A 105 20.12 11.87 -17.78
N ARG A 106 19.24 10.89 -17.76
CA ARG A 106 18.08 10.80 -18.67
C ARG A 106 16.88 11.62 -18.22
N TYR A 107 16.81 12.01 -16.95
CA TYR A 107 15.69 12.75 -16.40
C TYR A 107 16.09 14.20 -16.21
N VAL A 108 15.56 15.06 -17.09
CA VAL A 108 15.57 16.50 -16.87
C VAL A 108 14.44 16.79 -15.88
N PHE A 109 14.73 16.61 -14.57
CA PHE A 109 13.88 17.24 -13.57
C PHE A 109 13.98 18.75 -13.76
N PRO A 110 12.88 19.50 -13.51
CA PRO A 110 13.00 20.96 -13.47
C PRO A 110 14.20 21.35 -12.63
N SER A 111 15.00 22.30 -13.12
CA SER A 111 16.29 22.72 -12.55
C SER A 111 16.23 23.25 -11.10
N ASN A 112 15.06 23.25 -10.51
CA ASN A 112 14.77 23.72 -9.15
C ASN A 112 14.46 22.59 -8.13
N ILE A 113 14.62 21.31 -8.51
CA ILE A 113 14.45 20.19 -7.55
C ILE A 113 15.79 19.90 -6.90
N ASP A 114 15.95 20.35 -5.65
CA ASP A 114 17.18 20.18 -4.87
C ASP A 114 17.11 19.00 -3.88
N SER A 115 15.94 18.38 -3.73
CA SER A 115 15.73 17.31 -2.76
C SER A 115 14.54 16.42 -3.11
N MET A 116 14.59 15.18 -2.65
CA MET A 116 13.55 14.18 -2.89
C MET A 116 13.34 13.31 -1.64
N LEU A 117 12.09 13.09 -1.32
CA LEU A 117 11.63 12.12 -0.33
C LEU A 117 10.88 11.00 -1.05
N VAL A 118 11.18 9.76 -0.72
CA VAL A 118 10.50 8.57 -1.27
C VAL A 118 9.98 7.72 -0.13
N VAL A 119 8.70 7.36 -0.19
CA VAL A 119 8.01 6.54 0.82
C VAL A 119 7.41 5.32 0.14
N PRO A 120 7.98 4.12 0.30
CA PRO A 120 7.43 2.90 -0.29
C PRO A 120 6.12 2.50 0.38
N ILE A 121 5.14 2.10 -0.43
CA ILE A 121 3.86 1.55 0.02
C ILE A 121 3.97 0.04 0.01
N CYS A 122 3.92 -0.58 1.20
CA CYS A 122 4.20 -1.99 1.38
C CYS A 122 3.00 -2.75 1.93
N PHE A 123 2.70 -3.90 1.33
CA PHE A 123 1.83 -4.91 1.91
C PHE A 123 2.66 -6.16 2.23
N GLY A 124 2.84 -6.44 3.53
CA GLY A 124 3.78 -7.45 3.97
C GLY A 124 5.21 -7.17 3.48
N THR A 125 5.77 -8.08 2.70
CA THR A 125 7.10 -7.96 2.10
C THR A 125 7.08 -7.38 0.68
N VAL A 126 5.90 -7.15 0.11
CA VAL A 126 5.73 -6.68 -1.28
C VAL A 126 5.55 -5.17 -1.30
N VAL A 127 6.30 -4.49 -2.16
CA VAL A 127 6.08 -3.08 -2.48
C VAL A 127 5.10 -3.00 -3.64
N VAL A 128 3.96 -2.33 -3.43
CA VAL A 128 2.90 -2.16 -4.45
C VAL A 128 2.95 -0.79 -5.14
N GLY A 129 3.61 0.18 -4.49
CA GLY A 129 3.75 1.53 -5.00
C GLY A 129 4.67 2.36 -4.13
N TYR A 130 4.77 3.64 -4.41
CA TYR A 130 5.52 4.59 -3.60
C TYR A 130 4.99 6.01 -3.75
N ILE A 131 5.23 6.84 -2.75
CA ILE A 131 4.98 8.28 -2.78
C ILE A 131 6.31 8.99 -2.91
N CYS A 132 6.40 9.96 -3.84
CA CYS A 132 7.51 10.90 -3.94
C CYS A 132 7.05 12.30 -3.51
N SER A 133 7.96 13.08 -2.93
CA SER A 133 7.79 14.51 -2.68
C SER A 133 9.09 15.24 -3.00
N THR A 134 8.96 16.42 -3.59
CA THR A 134 10.10 17.27 -4.02
C THR A 134 10.02 18.70 -3.46
N GLU A 135 8.91 19.05 -2.82
CA GLU A 135 8.70 20.35 -2.20
C GLU A 135 8.37 20.17 -0.73
N PHE A 136 9.06 20.93 0.12
CA PHE A 136 9.01 20.79 1.57
C PHE A 136 8.73 22.15 2.26
N GLN A 137 8.31 22.07 3.51
CA GLN A 137 8.20 23.26 4.37
C GLN A 137 9.61 23.75 4.72
N GLU A 138 9.77 25.07 4.91
CA GLU A 138 11.06 25.67 5.24
C GLU A 138 11.59 25.15 6.58
N GLY A 139 12.90 24.86 6.62
CA GLY A 139 13.58 24.43 7.85
C GLY A 139 13.27 23.00 8.28
N VAL A 140 12.63 22.18 7.42
CA VAL A 140 12.38 20.78 7.74
C VAL A 140 13.68 19.96 7.73
N VAL A 141 13.79 19.05 8.71
CA VAL A 141 14.85 18.04 8.78
C VAL A 141 14.18 16.67 8.81
N PHE A 142 14.57 15.81 7.87
CA PHE A 142 14.14 14.42 7.83
C PHE A 142 15.12 13.54 8.62
N ASP A 143 14.97 13.53 9.94
CA ASP A 143 15.73 12.67 10.84
C ASP A 143 15.22 11.21 10.80
N GLU A 144 15.93 10.30 11.45
CA GLU A 144 15.57 8.87 11.51
C GLU A 144 14.16 8.65 12.05
N LYS A 145 13.72 9.45 13.02
CA LYS A 145 12.38 9.36 13.61
C LYS A 145 11.30 9.74 12.61
N THR A 146 11.51 10.80 11.85
CA THR A 146 10.60 11.23 10.79
C THR A 146 10.53 10.18 9.67
N LEU A 147 11.69 9.65 9.22
CA LEU A 147 11.74 8.60 8.20
C LEU A 147 11.09 7.29 8.68
N SER A 148 11.23 6.94 9.96
CA SER A 148 10.53 5.81 10.56
C SER A 148 9.00 5.98 10.55
N SER A 149 8.50 7.19 10.88
CA SER A 149 7.07 7.50 10.82
C SER A 149 6.52 7.47 9.39
N LEU A 150 7.30 7.93 8.41
CA LEU A 150 6.97 7.85 6.98
C LEU A 150 6.93 6.39 6.50
N SER A 151 7.89 5.57 6.92
CA SER A 151 7.92 4.14 6.60
C SER A 151 6.72 3.39 7.19
N LEU A 152 6.32 3.73 8.42
CA LEU A 152 5.11 3.22 9.04
C LEU A 152 3.87 3.63 8.24
N TYR A 153 3.79 4.89 7.80
CA TYR A 153 2.69 5.38 6.98
C TYR A 153 2.54 4.54 5.70
N GLY A 154 3.62 4.31 4.96
CA GLY A 154 3.60 3.50 3.74
C GLY A 154 3.14 2.05 3.97
N LYS A 155 3.53 1.43 5.11
CA LYS A 155 3.07 0.09 5.51
C LYS A 155 1.58 0.06 5.84
N LEU A 156 1.07 1.07 6.54
CA LEU A 156 -0.35 1.17 6.88
C LEU A 156 -1.23 1.43 5.66
N VAL A 157 -0.79 2.30 4.76
CA VAL A 157 -1.46 2.56 3.47
C VAL A 157 -1.50 1.30 2.61
N GLY A 158 -0.40 0.55 2.52
CA GLY A 158 -0.38 -0.71 1.78
C GLY A 158 -1.36 -1.74 2.33
N LYS A 159 -1.45 -1.86 3.66
CA LYS A 159 -2.46 -2.70 4.32
C LYS A 159 -3.88 -2.24 4.04
N TYR A 160 -4.12 -0.92 4.08
CA TYR A 160 -5.43 -0.34 3.78
C TYR A 160 -5.86 -0.63 2.33
N LEU A 161 -4.99 -0.36 1.36
CA LEU A 161 -5.28 -0.62 -0.06
C LEU A 161 -5.56 -2.10 -0.34
N HIS A 162 -4.82 -3.00 0.29
CA HIS A 162 -5.07 -4.43 0.16
C HIS A 162 -6.44 -4.83 0.72
N SER A 163 -6.82 -4.34 1.91
CA SER A 163 -8.12 -4.62 2.51
C SER A 163 -9.29 -4.04 1.69
N SER A 164 -9.08 -2.92 1.00
CA SER A 164 -10.06 -2.34 0.07
C SER A 164 -10.27 -3.24 -1.16
N ILE A 165 -9.18 -3.76 -1.74
CA ILE A 165 -9.24 -4.70 -2.87
C ILE A 165 -9.94 -6.00 -2.47
N GLU A 166 -9.68 -6.52 -1.25
CA GLU A 166 -10.38 -7.72 -0.73
C GLU A 166 -11.89 -7.48 -0.58
N ASN A 167 -12.31 -6.25 -0.27
CA ASN A 167 -13.73 -5.89 -0.16
C ASN A 167 -14.38 -5.62 -1.53
N ASP A 168 -13.61 -5.14 -2.51
CA ASP A 168 -14.09 -4.83 -3.88
C ASP A 168 -13.98 -6.03 -4.85
N THR A 169 -13.19 -7.06 -4.54
CA THR A 169 -13.23 -8.29 -5.33
C THR A 169 -14.60 -8.91 -5.11
N PRO A 170 -15.43 -9.04 -6.17
CA PRO A 170 -16.72 -9.69 -6.08
C PRO A 170 -16.48 -11.18 -5.84
N THR A 171 -16.10 -11.53 -4.60
CA THR A 171 -16.16 -12.92 -4.20
C THR A 171 -17.62 -13.27 -4.10
N SER A 172 -18.04 -14.30 -4.80
CA SER A 172 -19.34 -14.92 -4.58
C SER A 172 -19.49 -15.42 -3.11
N LEU A 173 -18.42 -15.34 -2.31
CA LEU A 173 -18.36 -15.80 -0.93
C LEU A 173 -18.86 -14.71 0.03
N SER A 174 -19.63 -15.12 1.02
CA SER A 174 -19.94 -14.28 2.18
C SER A 174 -18.69 -14.10 3.08
N LYS A 175 -18.70 -13.08 3.94
CA LYS A 175 -17.60 -12.83 4.90
C LYS A 175 -17.27 -14.08 5.74
N ARG A 176 -18.28 -14.84 6.17
CA ARG A 176 -18.09 -16.07 6.95
C ARG A 176 -17.52 -17.23 6.15
N GLU A 177 -17.94 -17.38 4.90
CA GLU A 177 -17.37 -18.38 3.99
C GLU A 177 -15.90 -18.07 3.69
N LEU A 178 -15.57 -16.80 3.43
CA LEU A 178 -14.18 -16.38 3.19
C LEU A 178 -13.32 -16.58 4.45
N GLU A 179 -13.83 -16.24 5.63
CA GLU A 179 -13.14 -16.44 6.91
C GLU A 179 -12.79 -17.93 7.12
N VAL A 180 -13.74 -18.82 6.89
CA VAL A 180 -13.51 -20.27 6.98
C VAL A 180 -12.47 -20.74 5.97
N MET A 181 -12.54 -20.27 4.71
CA MET A 181 -11.55 -20.63 3.69
C MET A 181 -10.14 -20.12 4.00
N LYS A 182 -10.02 -18.94 4.59
CA LYS A 182 -8.76 -18.37 5.08
C LYS A 182 -8.13 -19.23 6.19
N ARG A 183 -8.92 -19.66 7.14
CA ARG A 183 -8.47 -20.55 8.25
C ARG A 183 -8.03 -21.92 7.74
N ILE A 184 -8.73 -22.46 6.73
CA ILE A 184 -8.31 -23.70 6.06
C ILE A 184 -6.94 -23.52 5.38
N SER A 185 -6.68 -22.37 4.74
CA SER A 185 -5.37 -22.08 4.15
C SER A 185 -4.24 -21.98 5.16
N GLN A 186 -4.57 -21.65 6.41
CA GLN A 186 -3.65 -21.62 7.56
C GLN A 186 -3.47 -22.98 8.24
N GLY A 187 -4.18 -24.02 7.78
CA GLY A 187 -4.07 -25.38 8.29
C GLY A 187 -5.01 -25.71 9.44
N GLU A 188 -5.93 -24.83 9.81
CA GLU A 188 -6.89 -25.11 10.91
C GLU A 188 -7.83 -26.27 10.56
N SER A 189 -8.07 -27.14 11.52
CA SER A 189 -9.06 -28.22 11.44
C SER A 189 -10.48 -27.66 11.62
N THR A 190 -11.49 -28.45 11.21
CA THR A 190 -12.90 -28.07 11.40
C THR A 190 -13.25 -27.83 12.87
N LYS A 191 -12.64 -28.58 13.80
CA LYS A 191 -12.88 -28.45 15.24
C LYS A 191 -12.26 -27.14 15.76
N GLU A 192 -11.02 -26.84 15.42
CA GLU A 192 -10.35 -25.60 15.82
C GLU A 192 -11.09 -24.37 15.29
N MET A 193 -11.57 -24.39 14.04
CA MET A 193 -12.40 -23.35 13.47
C MET A 193 -13.74 -23.20 14.23
N ALA A 194 -14.41 -24.29 14.56
CA ALA A 194 -15.65 -24.28 15.30
C ALA A 194 -15.49 -23.61 16.67
N ASP A 195 -14.45 -24.01 17.40
CA ASP A 195 -14.12 -23.47 18.73
C ASP A 195 -13.75 -21.96 18.64
N SER A 196 -12.86 -21.57 17.73
CA SER A 196 -12.39 -20.19 17.60
C SER A 196 -13.46 -19.22 17.06
N MET A 197 -14.37 -19.69 16.23
CA MET A 197 -15.48 -18.90 15.67
C MET A 197 -16.75 -18.95 16.52
N ASN A 198 -16.75 -19.73 17.60
CA ASN A 198 -17.90 -19.97 18.49
C ASN A 198 -19.16 -20.44 17.72
N ILE A 199 -18.99 -21.44 16.84
CA ILE A 199 -20.03 -22.08 16.04
C ILE A 199 -19.88 -23.60 16.05
N SER A 200 -20.89 -24.34 15.57
CA SER A 200 -20.80 -25.80 15.49
C SER A 200 -19.89 -26.24 14.32
N GLU A 201 -19.25 -27.42 14.46
CA GLU A 201 -18.52 -28.05 13.34
C GLU A 201 -19.42 -28.27 12.11
N LEU A 202 -20.70 -28.51 12.32
CA LEU A 202 -21.68 -28.65 11.24
C LEU A 202 -21.81 -27.34 10.45
N THR A 203 -21.84 -26.21 11.16
CA THR A 203 -21.90 -24.88 10.55
C THR A 203 -20.64 -24.59 9.74
N VAL A 204 -19.43 -24.94 10.26
CA VAL A 204 -18.16 -24.82 9.52
C VAL A 204 -18.23 -25.65 8.24
N LYS A 205 -18.64 -26.93 8.33
CA LYS A 205 -18.79 -27.80 7.15
C LYS A 205 -19.77 -27.24 6.12
N GLN A 206 -20.84 -26.56 6.58
CA GLN A 206 -21.79 -25.90 5.70
C GLN A 206 -21.16 -24.74 4.95
N TYR A 207 -20.40 -23.87 5.64
CA TYR A 207 -19.66 -22.77 4.99
C TYR A 207 -18.65 -23.29 3.96
N VAL A 208 -17.88 -24.32 4.30
CA VAL A 208 -16.93 -24.97 3.36
C VAL A 208 -17.68 -25.49 2.11
N LYS A 209 -18.77 -26.21 2.30
CA LYS A 209 -19.56 -26.77 1.17
C LYS A 209 -20.09 -25.66 0.25
N THR A 210 -20.61 -24.60 0.85
CA THR A 210 -21.15 -23.47 0.09
C THR A 210 -20.03 -22.72 -0.65
N ALA A 211 -18.88 -22.50 0.00
CA ALA A 211 -17.72 -21.85 -0.61
C ALA A 211 -17.19 -22.65 -1.82
N ILE A 212 -17.03 -23.97 -1.67
CA ILE A 212 -16.62 -24.88 -2.77
C ILE A 212 -17.58 -24.73 -3.96
N LYS A 213 -18.90 -24.78 -3.72
CA LYS A 213 -19.92 -24.64 -4.77
C LYS A 213 -19.84 -23.28 -5.47
N LYS A 214 -19.72 -22.19 -4.70
CA LYS A 214 -19.65 -20.82 -5.22
C LYS A 214 -18.39 -20.55 -6.05
N LEU A 215 -17.26 -21.16 -5.68
CA LEU A 215 -15.99 -21.07 -6.40
C LEU A 215 -15.88 -22.03 -7.60
N GLY A 216 -16.87 -22.89 -7.83
CA GLY A 216 -16.80 -23.92 -8.86
C GLY A 216 -15.68 -24.95 -8.63
N ALA A 217 -15.24 -25.10 -7.39
CA ALA A 217 -14.14 -25.99 -7.03
C ALA A 217 -14.62 -27.43 -6.75
N ASN A 218 -13.71 -28.40 -6.90
CA ASN A 218 -14.03 -29.83 -6.68
C ASN A 218 -13.91 -30.27 -5.22
N ASN A 219 -13.06 -29.58 -4.45
CA ASN A 219 -12.82 -29.88 -3.04
C ASN A 219 -12.24 -28.64 -2.31
N ARG A 220 -12.04 -28.75 -0.98
CA ARG A 220 -11.55 -27.65 -0.17
C ARG A 220 -10.16 -27.15 -0.56
N SER A 221 -9.26 -28.05 -0.97
CA SER A 221 -7.91 -27.68 -1.38
C SER A 221 -7.91 -26.95 -2.74
N HIS A 222 -8.75 -27.39 -3.68
CA HIS A 222 -8.96 -26.70 -4.94
C HIS A 222 -9.59 -25.31 -4.71
N ALA A 223 -10.56 -25.20 -3.81
CA ALA A 223 -11.17 -23.91 -3.45
C ALA A 223 -10.16 -22.92 -2.85
N VAL A 224 -9.25 -23.38 -1.98
CA VAL A 224 -8.14 -22.56 -1.46
C VAL A 224 -7.19 -22.16 -2.58
N GLY A 225 -6.82 -23.08 -3.47
CA GLY A 225 -5.98 -22.79 -4.63
C GLY A 225 -6.59 -21.73 -5.56
N GLU A 226 -7.90 -21.78 -5.82
CA GLU A 226 -8.61 -20.76 -6.60
C GLU A 226 -8.58 -19.38 -5.94
N LEU A 227 -8.72 -19.32 -4.61
CA LEU A 227 -8.64 -18.07 -3.87
C LEU A 227 -7.23 -17.47 -3.92
N PHE A 228 -6.16 -18.27 -3.90
CA PHE A 228 -4.80 -17.80 -4.13
C PHE A 228 -4.58 -17.37 -5.59
N ARG A 229 -5.07 -18.15 -6.55
CA ARG A 229 -4.92 -17.84 -7.98
C ARG A 229 -5.62 -16.54 -8.37
N THR A 230 -6.74 -16.22 -7.73
CA THR A 230 -7.50 -14.97 -7.94
C THR A 230 -7.01 -13.81 -7.08
N GLY A 231 -5.99 -14.01 -6.22
CA GLY A 231 -5.44 -12.97 -5.35
C GLY A 231 -6.34 -12.59 -4.17
N ILE A 232 -7.38 -13.38 -3.89
CA ILE A 232 -8.29 -13.17 -2.75
C ILE A 232 -7.61 -13.59 -1.43
N LEU A 233 -6.79 -14.62 -1.49
CA LEU A 233 -5.88 -15.01 -0.41
C LEU A 233 -4.43 -14.77 -0.83
N SER A 234 -3.58 -14.38 0.11
CA SER A 234 -2.16 -14.10 -0.08
C SER A 234 -1.32 -14.71 1.06
#